data_8865e30466df53561cc8af3181cf6327
#
_entry.id   8865e30466df53561cc8af3181cf6327
#
_cell.length_a   1.000
_cell.length_b   1.000
_cell.length_c   1.000
_cell.angle_alpha   90.00
_cell.angle_beta   90.00
_cell.angle_gamma   90.00
#
_symmetry.space_group_name_H-M   'P 1'
#
loop_
_entity.id
_entity.type
_entity.pdbx_description
1 polymer ?
#
loop_
_entity_poly.entity_id
_entity_poly.type
_entity_poly.pdbx_seq_one_letter_code
_entity_poly.pdbx_strand_id
1 'polypeptide(L)'
;MKAIIGKEEKAVFAEYIRRNQLKRSEQRDVILDAFLRSDRHLSVDDLLHLVQKRRPDIGRTTVYRTLKLLREAGLASQLDVLGQARFEHDYNREHHDHFICNACGEIIEFTSPEIEQLQDDIAAGLGFRIQGHRHQIYGLCAKCVAREAAGENVTALRR
;
A
#
# COMPACT_ATOMS: atom_id res chain seq x y z
N MET A 1 14.39 -8.20 -19.77
CA MET A 1 15.26 -8.47 -18.60
C MET A 1 14.42 -8.23 -17.36
N LYS A 2 13.99 -9.29 -16.64
CA LYS A 2 13.40 -9.11 -15.31
C LYS A 2 14.53 -8.60 -14.41
N ALA A 3 14.50 -7.30 -14.07
CA ALA A 3 15.36 -6.74 -13.05
C ALA A 3 15.24 -7.61 -11.80
N ILE A 4 16.32 -7.75 -11.04
CA ILE A 4 16.36 -8.51 -9.79
C ILE A 4 15.46 -7.76 -8.80
N ILE A 5 14.14 -8.00 -8.91
CA ILE A 5 13.12 -7.42 -8.04
C ILE A 5 13.56 -7.71 -6.60
N GLY A 6 13.74 -6.67 -5.80
CA GLY A 6 13.95 -6.78 -4.38
C GLY A 6 15.39 -6.76 -3.88
N LYS A 7 16.41 -6.54 -4.72
CA LYS A 7 17.81 -6.49 -4.22
C LYS A 7 18.07 -5.20 -3.43
N GLU A 8 17.59 -4.09 -3.93
CA GLU A 8 17.75 -2.77 -3.32
C GLU A 8 16.86 -2.66 -2.08
N GLU A 9 15.59 -3.05 -2.18
CA GLU A 9 14.64 -3.05 -1.08
C GLU A 9 15.11 -3.94 0.08
N LYS A 10 15.72 -5.09 -0.21
CA LYS A 10 16.33 -5.96 0.81
C LYS A 10 17.50 -5.26 1.51
N ALA A 11 18.31 -4.52 0.76
CA ALA A 11 19.41 -3.77 1.34
C ALA A 11 18.90 -2.62 2.24
N VAL A 12 17.87 -1.89 1.79
CA VAL A 12 17.20 -0.84 2.58
C VAL A 12 16.60 -1.43 3.86
N PHE A 13 15.90 -2.55 3.77
CA PHE A 13 15.31 -3.19 4.93
C PHE A 13 16.37 -3.73 5.91
N ALA A 14 17.43 -4.35 5.40
CA ALA A 14 18.53 -4.82 6.24
C ALA A 14 19.22 -3.67 6.98
N GLU A 15 19.42 -2.54 6.32
CA GLU A 15 19.97 -1.34 6.93
C GLU A 15 19.04 -0.75 7.98
N TYR A 16 17.73 -0.69 7.71
CA TYR A 16 16.72 -0.28 8.68
C TYR A 16 16.76 -1.14 9.94
N ILE A 17 16.77 -2.48 9.78
CA ILE A 17 16.87 -3.44 10.89
C ILE A 17 18.15 -3.22 11.71
N ARG A 18 19.28 -2.98 11.04
CA ARG A 18 20.56 -2.72 11.68
C ARG A 18 20.55 -1.42 12.49
N ARG A 19 20.08 -0.32 11.89
CA ARG A 19 20.02 1.01 12.55
C ARG A 19 19.14 1.02 13.78
N ASN A 20 18.04 0.28 13.74
CA ASN A 20 17.10 0.19 14.85
C ASN A 20 17.44 -0.94 15.84
N GLN A 21 18.63 -1.54 15.74
CA GLN A 21 19.11 -2.61 16.62
C GLN A 21 18.12 -3.80 16.75
N LEU A 22 17.37 -4.06 15.68
CA LEU A 22 16.41 -5.15 15.64
C LEU A 22 17.12 -6.46 15.27
N LYS A 23 16.64 -7.57 15.85
CA LYS A 23 17.18 -8.89 15.51
C LYS A 23 16.83 -9.25 14.08
N ARG A 24 17.82 -9.70 13.29
CA ARG A 24 17.58 -10.25 11.95
C ARG A 24 16.72 -11.51 12.06
N SER A 25 15.81 -11.70 11.10
CA SER A 25 14.86 -12.82 11.12
C SER A 25 14.60 -13.32 9.69
N GLU A 26 14.86 -14.60 9.47
CA GLU A 26 14.55 -15.27 8.20
C GLU A 26 13.06 -15.20 7.85
N GLN A 27 12.17 -15.24 8.85
CA GLN A 27 10.75 -15.08 8.63
C GLN A 27 10.41 -13.69 8.02
N ARG A 28 11.10 -12.62 8.46
CA ARG A 28 10.93 -11.28 7.87
C ARG A 28 11.43 -11.22 6.43
N ASP A 29 12.53 -11.89 6.13
CA ASP A 29 13.08 -11.96 4.77
C ASP A 29 12.09 -12.67 3.82
N VAL A 30 11.46 -13.76 4.27
CA VAL A 30 10.42 -14.47 3.51
C VAL A 30 9.18 -13.63 3.31
N ILE A 31 8.74 -12.88 4.33
CA ILE A 31 7.58 -11.98 4.24
C ILE A 31 7.88 -10.83 3.26
N LEU A 32 9.05 -10.22 3.35
CA LEU A 32 9.50 -9.18 2.42
C LEU A 32 9.50 -9.70 0.98
N ASP A 33 10.07 -10.89 0.73
CA ASP A 33 10.09 -11.51 -0.59
C ASP A 33 8.69 -11.75 -1.16
N ALA A 34 7.77 -12.20 -0.33
CA ALA A 34 6.38 -12.42 -0.75
C ALA A 34 5.67 -11.10 -1.06
N PHE A 35 5.92 -10.06 -0.26
CA PHE A 35 5.36 -8.72 -0.43
C PHE A 35 5.84 -8.07 -1.73
N LEU A 36 7.16 -8.06 -1.99
CA LEU A 36 7.76 -7.44 -3.16
C LEU A 36 7.40 -8.12 -4.50
N ARG A 37 6.92 -9.36 -4.46
CA ARG A 37 6.46 -10.10 -5.66
C ARG A 37 5.01 -9.82 -6.02
N SER A 38 4.31 -9.07 -5.20
CA SER A 38 2.91 -8.74 -5.41
C SER A 38 2.76 -7.27 -5.84
N ASP A 39 2.17 -7.06 -6.99
CA ASP A 39 1.78 -5.70 -7.47
C ASP A 39 0.37 -5.32 -6.97
N ARG A 40 -0.11 -5.94 -5.89
CA ARG A 40 -1.46 -5.76 -5.36
C ARG A 40 -1.42 -5.09 -3.99
N HIS A 41 -2.48 -4.36 -3.67
CA HIS A 41 -2.76 -3.87 -2.34
C HIS A 41 -3.19 -5.03 -1.43
N LEU A 42 -2.27 -5.53 -0.61
CA LEU A 42 -2.49 -6.72 0.22
C LEU A 42 -3.00 -6.37 1.61
N SER A 43 -3.98 -7.11 2.10
CA SER A 43 -4.25 -7.16 3.54
C SER A 43 -3.19 -8.01 4.25
N VAL A 44 -3.19 -7.95 5.59
CA VAL A 44 -2.34 -8.85 6.40
C VAL A 44 -2.65 -10.32 6.10
N ASP A 45 -3.92 -10.64 5.90
CA ASP A 45 -4.37 -12.03 5.66
C ASP A 45 -4.05 -12.50 4.24
N ASP A 46 -4.12 -11.61 3.24
CA ASP A 46 -3.66 -11.91 1.88
C ASP A 46 -2.17 -12.27 1.87
N LEU A 47 -1.34 -11.45 2.53
CA LEU A 47 0.10 -11.69 2.61
C LEU A 47 0.41 -12.96 3.44
N LEU A 48 -0.32 -13.18 4.53
CA LEU A 48 -0.21 -14.40 5.32
C LEU A 48 -0.44 -15.66 4.45
N HIS A 49 -1.50 -15.67 3.66
CA HIS A 49 -1.79 -16.75 2.73
C HIS A 49 -0.65 -17.00 1.72
N LEU A 50 -0.06 -15.93 1.18
CA LEU A 50 1.08 -16.03 0.25
C LEU A 50 2.31 -16.64 0.94
N VAL A 51 2.60 -16.19 2.16
CA VAL A 51 3.76 -16.61 2.95
C VAL A 51 3.62 -18.07 3.39
N GLN A 52 2.44 -18.48 3.86
CA GLN A 52 2.18 -19.81 4.40
C GLN A 52 2.28 -20.95 3.37
N LYS A 53 2.19 -20.63 2.08
CA LYS A 53 2.51 -21.61 1.01
C LYS A 53 3.94 -22.13 1.06
N ARG A 54 4.88 -21.38 1.65
CA ARG A 54 6.30 -21.73 1.76
C ARG A 54 6.74 -21.95 3.21
N ARG A 55 6.15 -21.22 4.14
CA ARG A 55 6.49 -21.21 5.57
C ARG A 55 5.21 -21.22 6.40
N PRO A 56 4.60 -22.40 6.60
CA PRO A 56 3.35 -22.57 7.36
C PRO A 56 3.47 -22.14 8.85
N ASP A 57 4.69 -22.12 9.35
CA ASP A 57 5.02 -21.71 10.73
C ASP A 57 4.92 -20.20 10.99
N ILE A 58 4.80 -19.38 9.95
CA ILE A 58 4.68 -17.93 10.09
C ILE A 58 3.24 -17.56 10.43
N GLY A 59 3.07 -16.92 11.59
CA GLY A 59 1.78 -16.48 12.08
C GLY A 59 1.43 -15.04 11.67
N ARG A 60 0.13 -14.70 11.77
CA ARG A 60 -0.46 -13.39 11.42
C ARG A 60 0.24 -12.22 12.11
N THR A 61 0.57 -12.37 13.39
CA THR A 61 1.26 -11.33 14.16
C THR A 61 2.64 -11.01 13.59
N THR A 62 3.38 -12.02 13.12
CA THR A 62 4.70 -11.83 12.50
C THR A 62 4.58 -11.07 11.18
N VAL A 63 3.57 -11.41 10.35
CA VAL A 63 3.28 -10.70 9.11
C VAL A 63 2.94 -9.24 9.38
N TYR A 64 2.00 -8.97 10.29
CA TYR A 64 1.59 -7.61 10.64
C TYR A 64 2.77 -6.76 11.17
N ARG A 65 3.56 -7.31 12.09
CA ARG A 65 4.74 -6.61 12.63
C ARG A 65 5.77 -6.32 11.54
N THR A 66 5.96 -7.25 10.60
CA THR A 66 6.88 -7.06 9.48
C THR A 66 6.39 -5.97 8.54
N LEU A 67 5.10 -5.96 8.15
CA LEU A 67 4.51 -4.90 7.34
C LEU A 67 4.65 -3.52 8.00
N LYS A 68 4.50 -3.45 9.32
CA LYS A 68 4.74 -2.21 10.05
C LYS A 68 6.19 -1.73 9.92
N LEU A 69 7.16 -2.64 10.05
CA LEU A 69 8.59 -2.31 9.85
C LEU A 69 8.90 -1.91 8.40
N LEU A 70 8.27 -2.57 7.41
CA LEU A 70 8.44 -2.20 6.00
C LEU A 70 7.93 -0.78 5.73
N ARG A 71 6.81 -0.39 6.33
CA ARG A 71 6.28 0.97 6.23
C ARG A 71 7.23 1.99 6.89
N GLU A 72 7.74 1.68 8.08
CA GLU A 72 8.69 2.54 8.80
C GLU A 72 10.03 2.65 8.05
N ALA A 73 10.41 1.63 7.28
CA ALA A 73 11.59 1.62 6.42
C ALA A 73 11.36 2.33 5.07
N GLY A 74 10.16 2.85 4.78
CA GLY A 74 9.83 3.48 3.49
C GLY A 74 9.68 2.51 2.33
N LEU A 75 9.45 1.22 2.60
CA LEU A 75 9.29 0.18 1.59
C LEU A 75 7.83 -0.14 1.27
N ALA A 76 6.91 0.27 2.13
CA ALA A 76 5.49 0.04 1.98
C ALA A 76 4.68 1.28 2.35
N SER A 77 3.60 1.53 1.64
CA SER A 77 2.54 2.44 2.04
C SER A 77 1.34 1.67 2.58
N GLN A 78 0.45 2.37 3.28
CA GLN A 78 -0.77 1.80 3.84
C GLN A 78 -1.96 2.65 3.45
N LEU A 79 -2.99 2.00 2.91
CA LEU A 79 -4.30 2.55 2.63
C LEU A 79 -5.33 1.98 3.62
N ASP A 80 -6.36 2.75 3.92
CA ASP A 80 -7.54 2.23 4.60
C ASP A 80 -8.64 1.98 3.56
N VAL A 81 -9.08 0.73 3.45
CA VAL A 81 -10.11 0.29 2.52
C VAL A 81 -11.21 -0.40 3.32
N LEU A 82 -12.37 0.23 3.42
CA LEU A 82 -13.52 -0.28 4.19
C LEU A 82 -13.18 -0.62 5.66
N GLY A 83 -12.34 0.19 6.31
CA GLY A 83 -11.89 -0.05 7.68
C GLY A 83 -10.81 -1.13 7.82
N GLN A 84 -10.27 -1.61 6.70
CA GLN A 84 -9.18 -2.59 6.69
C GLN A 84 -7.90 -1.98 6.12
N ALA A 85 -6.78 -2.20 6.81
CA ALA A 85 -5.47 -1.80 6.30
C ALA A 85 -5.09 -2.65 5.07
N ARG A 86 -4.76 -1.98 3.98
CA ARG A 86 -4.14 -2.55 2.77
C ARG A 86 -2.75 -1.98 2.62
N PHE A 87 -1.80 -2.80 2.21
CA PHE A 87 -0.40 -2.44 2.04
C PHE A 87 0.02 -2.65 0.61
N GLU A 88 0.77 -1.70 0.08
CA GLU A 88 1.38 -1.75 -1.24
C GLU A 88 2.88 -1.48 -1.16
N HIS A 89 3.62 -1.97 -2.14
CA HIS A 89 5.03 -1.64 -2.32
C HIS A 89 5.15 -0.21 -2.86
N ASP A 90 5.95 0.63 -2.18
CA ASP A 90 6.04 2.07 -2.44
C ASP A 90 7.46 2.54 -2.82
N TYR A 91 8.47 1.72 -2.58
CA TYR A 91 9.87 2.09 -2.82
C TYR A 91 10.21 2.13 -4.31
N ASN A 92 10.75 3.27 -4.79
CA ASN A 92 11.10 3.50 -6.20
C ASN A 92 9.96 3.27 -7.20
N ARG A 93 8.70 3.42 -6.77
CA ARG A 93 7.55 3.47 -7.67
C ARG A 93 7.25 4.91 -8.06
N GLU A 94 6.72 5.09 -9.27
CA GLU A 94 6.18 6.37 -9.69
C GLU A 94 5.02 6.76 -8.76
N HIS A 95 4.94 8.06 -8.44
CA HIS A 95 3.85 8.58 -7.64
C HIS A 95 2.50 8.28 -8.28
N HIS A 96 1.56 7.84 -7.49
CA HIS A 96 0.17 7.60 -7.89
C HIS A 96 -0.77 7.84 -6.70
N ASP A 97 -1.98 8.22 -7.06
CA ASP A 97 -3.08 8.46 -6.14
C ASP A 97 -4.14 7.37 -6.27
N HIS A 98 -5.11 7.36 -5.37
CA HIS A 98 -6.07 6.27 -5.29
C HIS A 98 -7.52 6.74 -5.29
N PHE A 99 -8.36 6.16 -6.15
CA PHE A 99 -9.81 6.09 -5.96
C PHE A 99 -10.14 4.80 -5.20
N ILE A 100 -10.93 4.91 -4.14
CA ILE A 100 -11.31 3.79 -3.28
C ILE A 100 -12.84 3.67 -3.28
N CYS A 101 -13.36 2.53 -3.71
CA CYS A 101 -14.79 2.26 -3.70
C CYS A 101 -15.27 1.91 -2.29
N ASN A 102 -16.18 2.73 -1.74
CA ASN A 102 -16.76 2.54 -0.42
C ASN A 102 -17.75 1.36 -0.33
N ALA A 103 -18.12 0.77 -1.45
CA ALA A 103 -19.05 -0.37 -1.47
C ALA A 103 -18.35 -1.72 -1.65
N CYS A 104 -17.40 -1.82 -2.59
CA CYS A 104 -16.74 -3.10 -2.87
C CYS A 104 -15.25 -3.15 -2.52
N GLY A 105 -14.64 -2.01 -2.13
CA GLY A 105 -13.23 -1.93 -1.80
C GLY A 105 -12.30 -1.97 -3.02
N GLU A 106 -12.83 -1.80 -4.24
CA GLU A 106 -11.99 -1.68 -5.44
C GLU A 106 -11.09 -0.45 -5.32
N ILE A 107 -9.82 -0.61 -5.62
CA ILE A 107 -8.82 0.44 -5.62
C ILE A 107 -8.41 0.67 -7.06
N ILE A 108 -8.43 1.93 -7.50
CA ILE A 108 -8.00 2.35 -8.84
C ILE A 108 -6.89 3.37 -8.65
N GLU A 109 -5.69 3.04 -9.16
CA GLU A 109 -4.55 3.95 -9.18
C GLU A 109 -4.70 4.95 -10.33
N PHE A 110 -4.31 6.19 -10.11
CA PHE A 110 -4.26 7.22 -11.13
C PHE A 110 -3.10 8.19 -10.89
N THR A 111 -2.72 8.90 -11.92
CA THR A 111 -1.78 10.03 -11.85
C THR A 111 -2.39 11.21 -12.58
N SER A 112 -2.23 12.42 -12.07
CA SER A 112 -2.66 13.65 -12.75
C SER A 112 -1.65 14.76 -12.54
N PRO A 113 -0.84 15.06 -13.58
CA PRO A 113 0.08 16.20 -13.54
C PRO A 113 -0.61 17.54 -13.22
N GLU A 114 -1.89 17.68 -13.60
CA GLU A 114 -2.67 18.88 -13.33
C GLU A 114 -2.96 19.05 -11.82
N ILE A 115 -3.25 17.94 -11.12
CA ILE A 115 -3.46 17.96 -9.67
C ILE A 115 -2.15 18.29 -8.97
N GLU A 116 -1.05 17.67 -9.39
CA GLU A 116 0.28 17.95 -8.83
C GLU A 116 0.64 19.43 -9.00
N GLN A 117 0.48 19.97 -10.18
CA GLN A 117 0.76 21.39 -10.45
C GLN A 117 -0.11 22.33 -9.58
N LEU A 118 -1.39 22.01 -9.42
CA LEU A 118 -2.29 22.80 -8.60
C LEU A 118 -1.85 22.80 -7.12
N GLN A 119 -1.42 21.67 -6.60
CA GLN A 119 -0.90 21.55 -5.23
C GLN A 119 0.37 22.41 -5.05
N ASP A 120 1.30 22.34 -6.00
CA ASP A 120 2.52 23.14 -5.99
C ASP A 120 2.23 24.64 -6.05
N ASP A 121 1.30 25.08 -6.90
CA ASP A 121 0.91 26.47 -7.02
C ASP A 121 0.28 26.99 -5.71
N ILE A 122 -0.59 26.21 -5.07
CA ILE A 122 -1.19 26.55 -3.78
C ILE A 122 -0.11 26.62 -2.70
N ALA A 123 0.79 25.65 -2.65
CA ALA A 123 1.87 25.63 -1.67
C ALA A 123 2.80 26.84 -1.83
N ALA A 124 3.16 27.20 -3.07
CA ALA A 124 3.98 28.36 -3.36
C ALA A 124 3.29 29.67 -2.91
N GLY A 125 1.99 29.80 -3.17
CA GLY A 125 1.20 30.95 -2.71
C GLY A 125 1.12 31.09 -1.18
N LEU A 126 1.27 29.97 -0.46
CA LEU A 126 1.29 29.94 1.00
C LEU A 126 2.71 29.97 1.60
N GLY A 127 3.76 29.99 0.77
CA GLY A 127 5.16 29.86 1.22
C GLY A 127 5.47 28.49 1.83
N PHE A 128 4.71 27.45 1.45
CA PHE A 128 4.85 26.11 1.96
C PHE A 128 5.73 25.24 1.04
N ARG A 129 6.63 24.46 1.60
CA ARG A 129 7.45 23.50 0.85
C ARG A 129 6.91 22.08 1.04
N ILE A 130 6.31 21.53 -0.02
CA ILE A 130 5.83 20.16 -0.02
C ILE A 130 7.02 19.19 0.10
N GLN A 131 6.88 18.17 0.96
CA GLN A 131 7.83 17.06 1.09
C GLN A 131 7.23 15.73 0.65
N GLY A 132 5.92 15.71 0.42
CA GLY A 132 5.14 14.56 -0.02
C GLY A 132 3.67 14.77 0.32
N HIS A 133 2.80 14.02 -0.34
CA HIS A 133 1.37 14.02 -0.06
C HIS A 133 0.80 12.60 -0.20
N ARG A 134 -0.45 12.46 0.16
CA ARG A 134 -1.27 11.27 -0.08
C ARG A 134 -2.66 11.72 -0.47
N HIS A 135 -3.09 11.34 -1.66
CA HIS A 135 -4.39 11.70 -2.17
C HIS A 135 -5.24 10.45 -2.32
N GLN A 136 -6.34 10.39 -1.58
CA GLN A 136 -7.30 9.29 -1.59
C GLN A 136 -8.69 9.83 -1.81
N ILE A 137 -9.35 9.42 -2.87
CA ILE A 137 -10.70 9.83 -3.22
C ILE A 137 -11.63 8.65 -2.99
N TYR A 138 -12.69 8.88 -2.24
CA TYR A 138 -13.65 7.86 -1.86
C TYR A 138 -14.97 8.06 -2.59
N GLY A 139 -15.55 6.97 -3.09
CA GLY A 139 -16.81 7.01 -3.83
C GLY A 139 -17.30 5.63 -4.21
N LEU A 140 -18.04 5.54 -5.30
CA LEU A 140 -18.46 4.28 -5.90
C LEU A 140 -17.74 4.07 -7.24
N CYS A 141 -17.18 2.89 -7.46
CA CYS A 141 -16.64 2.53 -8.76
C CYS A 141 -17.74 2.32 -9.80
N ALA A 142 -17.39 2.33 -11.08
CA ALA A 142 -18.36 2.21 -12.17
C ALA A 142 -19.29 1.00 -12.05
N LYS A 143 -18.78 -0.14 -11.57
CA LYS A 143 -19.58 -1.35 -11.34
C LYS A 143 -20.64 -1.13 -10.25
N CYS A 144 -20.26 -0.47 -9.15
CA CYS A 144 -21.18 -0.20 -8.05
C CYS A 144 -22.20 0.88 -8.40
N VAL A 145 -21.82 1.90 -9.17
CA VAL A 145 -22.76 2.89 -9.73
C VAL A 145 -23.79 2.22 -10.63
N ALA A 146 -23.36 1.32 -11.53
CA ALA A 146 -24.28 0.59 -12.40
C ALA A 146 -25.26 -0.31 -11.60
N ARG A 147 -24.78 -0.98 -10.55
CA ARG A 147 -25.62 -1.81 -9.67
C ARG A 147 -26.64 -0.96 -8.90
N GLU A 148 -26.22 0.19 -8.39
CA GLU A 148 -27.12 1.15 -7.71
C GLU A 148 -28.22 1.64 -8.67
N ALA A 149 -27.85 1.98 -9.91
CA ALA A 149 -28.79 2.40 -10.96
C ALA A 149 -29.77 1.28 -11.35
N ALA A 150 -29.39 0.01 -11.21
CA ALA A 150 -30.24 -1.17 -11.42
C ALA A 150 -31.14 -1.48 -10.22
N GLY A 151 -31.13 -0.67 -9.16
CA GLY A 151 -31.94 -0.85 -7.96
C GLY A 151 -31.38 -1.87 -6.95
N GLU A 152 -30.14 -2.31 -7.12
CA GLU A 152 -29.46 -3.13 -6.13
C GLU A 152 -29.08 -2.29 -4.90
N ASN A 153 -29.17 -2.91 -3.72
CA ASN A 153 -28.72 -2.25 -2.49
C ASN A 153 -27.19 -2.21 -2.44
N VAL A 154 -26.60 -1.09 -2.84
CA VAL A 154 -25.17 -0.82 -2.77
C VAL A 154 -24.89 -0.01 -1.51
N THR A 155 -24.59 -0.70 -0.41
CA THR A 155 -24.29 -0.06 0.86
C THR A 155 -22.89 0.53 0.82
N ALA A 156 -22.79 1.84 0.59
CA ALA A 156 -21.53 2.56 0.78
C ALA A 156 -21.32 2.81 2.29
N LEU A 157 -20.16 2.43 2.81
CA LEU A 157 -19.75 2.83 4.15
C LEU A 157 -19.51 4.35 4.14
N ARG A 158 -20.38 5.11 4.80
CA ARG A 158 -20.13 6.55 5.02
C ARG A 158 -19.02 6.70 6.06
N ARG A 159 -18.02 7.48 5.72
CA ARG A 159 -17.04 8.01 6.67
C ARG A 159 -17.51 9.33 7.28
#